data_4412e1c7aea4844f2640cd2d9e7e758e
#
_entry.id   4412e1c7aea4844f2640cd2d9e7e758e
#
_cell.length_a   1.000
_cell.length_b   1.000
_cell.length_c   1.000
_cell.angle_alpha   90.00
_cell.angle_beta   90.00
_cell.angle_gamma   90.00
#
_symmetry.space_group_name_H-M   'P 1'
#
loop_
_entity.id
_entity.type
_entity.pdbx_description
1 polymer ?
#
loop_
_entity_poly.entity_id
_entity_poly.type
_entity_poly.pdbx_seq_one_letter_code
_entity_poly.pdbx_strand_id
1 'polypeptide(L)'
;MKLNSISILNYKNIGEATLTFSPKVNCLIGNNGMGKTNILDAIYYLSFCKSSTGQTDASVITHGADFMMLQGKYTRHDTDEEVSIGMQRGKRKTVRRGGKEYKRLSQHIGLLPLVMVSPADWDLIRGAGEERRRLMDMIISQGDKEYLAAVIAYTKAVEQRNAIIKKEFRDPLLYETVEHQMATHATYIHAARKRWIEAFEPIFMRYYNAIAGDGECVRMLYKSHLNEGSMLEHLNATRERDFIIGYTTRGVHRDDIELLLGEHSMRKTGSQGQCKTYTIALRLAQFEFLKEHTALTPILLLDDIFDKLDASRVESIIEVVSDERFGQIFITDTNRTHLDEIVRRVSGDFAMFGVENGVCSLINRSNQ
;
A
#
# COMPACT_ATOMS: atom_id res chain seq x y z
N MET A 1 4.17 7.60 -15.50
CA MET A 1 3.10 8.43 -14.89
C MET A 1 3.74 9.44 -13.94
N LYS A 2 3.21 10.68 -13.88
CA LYS A 2 3.73 11.75 -12.99
C LYS A 2 2.56 12.52 -12.39
N LEU A 3 2.66 12.89 -11.11
CA LEU A 3 1.77 13.84 -10.46
C LEU A 3 2.34 15.25 -10.67
N ASN A 4 1.66 16.09 -11.43
CA ASN A 4 2.12 17.44 -11.76
C ASN A 4 1.82 18.41 -10.61
N SER A 5 0.62 18.31 -10.03
CA SER A 5 0.21 19.16 -8.92
C SER A 5 -0.85 18.47 -8.05
N ILE A 6 -0.93 18.90 -6.80
CA ILE A 6 -1.99 18.53 -5.86
C ILE A 6 -2.58 19.78 -5.23
N SER A 7 -3.91 19.82 -5.12
CA SER A 7 -4.62 20.79 -4.27
C SER A 7 -5.27 20.03 -3.13
N ILE A 8 -5.05 20.52 -1.92
CA ILE A 8 -5.51 19.92 -0.66
C ILE A 8 -6.34 20.99 0.07
N LEU A 9 -7.53 20.60 0.53
CA LEU A 9 -8.38 21.45 1.35
C LEU A 9 -8.93 20.64 2.51
N ASN A 10 -8.70 21.12 3.74
CA ASN A 10 -9.17 20.54 5.00
C ASN A 10 -8.80 19.05 5.19
N TYR A 11 -7.56 18.68 4.92
CA TYR A 11 -7.08 17.30 5.06
C TYR A 11 -6.11 17.17 6.25
N LYS A 12 -6.50 16.42 7.28
CA LYS A 12 -5.75 16.25 8.54
C LYS A 12 -5.37 17.58 9.16
N ASN A 13 -4.05 17.92 9.24
CA ASN A 13 -3.58 19.22 9.74
C ASN A 13 -3.35 20.28 8.64
N ILE A 14 -3.66 19.94 7.38
CA ILE A 14 -3.50 20.84 6.23
C ILE A 14 -4.83 21.54 5.99
N GLY A 15 -4.91 22.84 6.23
CA GLY A 15 -6.10 23.64 5.94
C GLY A 15 -6.26 23.84 4.43
N GLU A 16 -5.25 24.44 3.79
CA GLU A 16 -5.21 24.63 2.33
C GLU A 16 -3.77 24.55 1.84
N ALA A 17 -3.55 23.84 0.74
CA ALA A 17 -2.25 23.80 0.07
C ALA A 17 -2.44 23.51 -1.43
N THR A 18 -1.66 24.19 -2.27
CA THR A 18 -1.51 23.85 -3.69
C THR A 18 -0.03 23.72 -4.01
N LEU A 19 0.38 22.53 -4.43
CA LEU A 19 1.78 22.19 -4.67
C LEU A 19 1.98 21.78 -6.13
N THR A 20 3.01 22.32 -6.77
CA THR A 20 3.44 21.89 -8.11
C THR A 20 4.77 21.16 -7.99
N PHE A 21 4.81 19.93 -8.50
CA PHE A 21 5.89 19.01 -8.28
C PHE A 21 6.90 18.96 -9.44
N SER A 22 8.11 18.52 -9.12
CA SER A 22 9.12 18.11 -10.10
C SER A 22 8.75 16.74 -10.70
N PRO A 23 9.06 16.50 -11.96
CA PRO A 23 8.81 15.20 -12.59
C PRO A 23 9.69 14.07 -12.02
N LYS A 24 10.76 14.37 -11.26
CA LYS A 24 11.68 13.35 -10.72
C LYS A 24 11.63 13.30 -9.19
N VAL A 25 12.30 14.21 -8.49
CA VAL A 25 12.45 14.14 -7.03
C VAL A 25 11.75 15.30 -6.37
N ASN A 26 10.97 15.01 -5.35
CA ASN A 26 10.24 15.96 -4.52
C ASN A 26 10.58 15.71 -3.05
N CYS A 27 11.33 16.63 -2.44
CA CYS A 27 11.77 16.54 -1.06
C CYS A 27 10.87 17.39 -0.16
N LEU A 28 10.38 16.81 0.93
CA LEU A 28 9.60 17.49 1.96
C LEU A 28 10.40 17.51 3.26
N ILE A 29 10.86 18.67 3.68
CA ILE A 29 11.68 18.85 4.89
C ILE A 29 10.91 19.62 5.97
N GLY A 30 11.10 19.24 7.22
CA GLY A 30 10.48 19.87 8.39
C GLY A 30 10.59 18.99 9.63
N ASN A 31 10.32 19.53 10.78
CA ASN A 31 10.33 18.78 12.04
C ASN A 31 9.23 17.72 12.07
N ASN A 32 9.33 16.79 13.03
CA ASN A 32 8.28 15.78 13.22
C ASN A 32 6.95 16.45 13.63
N GLY A 33 5.84 15.89 13.14
CA GLY A 33 4.50 16.43 13.41
C GLY A 33 4.07 17.63 12.56
N MET A 34 4.96 18.20 11.72
CA MET A 34 4.63 19.40 10.92
C MET A 34 3.69 19.14 9.74
N GLY A 35 3.44 17.88 9.36
CA GLY A 35 2.49 17.52 8.29
C GLY A 35 3.13 16.91 7.03
N LYS A 36 4.44 16.60 7.03
CA LYS A 36 5.12 15.95 5.90
C LYS A 36 4.40 14.66 5.46
N THR A 37 4.21 13.73 6.40
CA THR A 37 3.46 12.48 6.17
C THR A 37 2.04 12.73 5.68
N ASN A 38 1.39 13.82 6.10
CA ASN A 38 0.02 14.12 5.68
C ASN A 38 -0.07 14.57 4.21
N ILE A 39 0.99 15.20 3.68
CA ILE A 39 1.09 15.49 2.23
C ILE A 39 1.25 14.18 1.45
N LEU A 40 2.14 13.28 1.88
CA LEU A 40 2.29 11.97 1.25
C LEU A 40 1.00 11.15 1.34
N ASP A 41 0.32 11.20 2.50
CA ASP A 41 -0.96 10.50 2.68
C ASP A 41 -2.08 11.07 1.78
N ALA A 42 -2.09 12.38 1.49
CA ALA A 42 -3.01 12.97 0.52
C ALA A 42 -2.76 12.44 -0.91
N ILE A 43 -1.49 12.27 -1.31
CA ILE A 43 -1.11 11.64 -2.59
C ILE A 43 -1.53 10.17 -2.60
N TYR A 44 -1.28 9.45 -1.50
CA TYR A 44 -1.73 8.06 -1.33
C TYR A 44 -3.26 7.93 -1.41
N TYR A 45 -3.98 8.86 -0.77
CA TYR A 45 -5.45 8.87 -0.75
C TYR A 45 -6.02 9.04 -2.16
N LEU A 46 -5.39 9.86 -3.01
CA LEU A 46 -5.78 10.00 -4.43
C LEU A 46 -5.63 8.70 -5.22
N SER A 47 -4.69 7.81 -4.86
CA SER A 47 -4.48 6.51 -5.51
C SER A 47 -5.40 5.41 -4.99
N PHE A 48 -5.58 5.31 -3.67
CA PHE A 48 -6.25 4.19 -3.01
C PHE A 48 -7.63 4.53 -2.43
N CYS A 49 -8.07 5.78 -2.51
CA CYS A 49 -9.32 6.28 -1.92
C CYS A 49 -9.44 6.00 -0.40
N LYS A 50 -8.32 5.88 0.30
CA LYS A 50 -8.23 5.67 1.75
C LYS A 50 -6.89 6.17 2.28
N SER A 51 -6.84 6.51 3.58
CA SER A 51 -5.60 6.91 4.24
C SER A 51 -4.63 5.72 4.39
N SER A 52 -3.33 5.98 4.22
CA SER A 52 -2.24 5.01 4.46
C SER A 52 -2.14 4.61 5.93
N THR A 53 -2.55 5.51 6.84
CA THR A 53 -2.47 5.31 8.29
C THR A 53 -3.65 4.55 8.88
N GLY A 54 -4.54 4.00 8.05
CA GLY A 54 -5.71 3.23 8.50
C GLY A 54 -6.82 4.07 9.16
N GLN A 55 -6.70 5.39 9.13
CA GLN A 55 -7.73 6.29 9.67
C GLN A 55 -9.04 6.20 8.88
N THR A 56 -10.16 6.37 9.59
CA THR A 56 -11.49 6.41 8.95
C THR A 56 -11.65 7.65 8.08
N ASP A 57 -12.54 7.57 7.10
CA ASP A 57 -12.83 8.70 6.22
C ASP A 57 -13.21 9.97 7.01
N ALA A 58 -14.00 9.84 8.06
CA ALA A 58 -14.41 11.00 8.89
C ALA A 58 -13.25 11.63 9.67
N SER A 59 -12.23 10.85 10.05
CA SER A 59 -11.09 11.32 10.86
C SER A 59 -9.99 12.00 10.04
N VAL A 60 -9.99 11.88 8.72
CA VAL A 60 -9.05 12.60 7.85
C VAL A 60 -9.50 14.02 7.49
N ILE A 61 -10.77 14.38 7.79
CA ILE A 61 -11.23 15.77 7.66
C ILE A 61 -10.65 16.59 8.80
N THR A 62 -10.05 17.74 8.49
CA THR A 62 -9.49 18.67 9.50
C THR A 62 -10.48 18.91 10.64
N HIS A 63 -9.96 18.94 11.88
CA HIS A 63 -10.80 19.19 13.04
C HIS A 63 -11.50 20.55 12.91
N GLY A 64 -12.82 20.56 13.14
CA GLY A 64 -13.63 21.78 12.98
C GLY A 64 -14.14 22.04 11.56
N ALA A 65 -13.64 21.31 10.54
CA ALA A 65 -14.17 21.44 9.19
C ALA A 65 -15.28 20.41 8.90
N ASP A 66 -16.24 20.79 8.03
CA ASP A 66 -17.36 19.93 7.64
C ASP A 66 -17.04 19.02 6.44
N PHE A 67 -16.05 19.39 5.64
CA PHE A 67 -15.69 18.66 4.43
C PHE A 67 -14.19 18.76 4.15
N MET A 68 -13.73 17.86 3.28
CA MET A 68 -12.39 17.91 2.69
C MET A 68 -12.44 17.73 1.18
N MET A 69 -11.42 18.23 0.48
CA MET A 69 -11.23 17.99 -0.95
C MET A 69 -9.75 17.78 -1.28
N LEU A 70 -9.50 16.76 -2.09
CA LEU A 70 -8.20 16.49 -2.69
C LEU A 70 -8.36 16.51 -4.21
N GLN A 71 -7.43 17.14 -4.93
CA GLN A 71 -7.41 17.14 -6.39
C GLN A 71 -5.97 16.97 -6.87
N GLY A 72 -5.74 15.95 -7.69
CA GLY A 72 -4.45 15.67 -8.32
C GLY A 72 -4.52 15.83 -9.83
N LYS A 73 -3.54 16.53 -10.42
CA LYS A 73 -3.34 16.60 -11.87
C LYS A 73 -2.12 15.76 -12.24
N TYR A 74 -2.30 14.83 -13.16
CA TYR A 74 -1.30 13.85 -13.56
C TYR A 74 -1.03 13.93 -15.05
N THR A 75 0.17 13.54 -15.47
CA THR A 75 0.45 13.12 -16.85
C THR A 75 0.57 11.61 -16.88
N ARG A 76 -0.30 10.96 -17.68
CA ARG A 76 -0.35 9.50 -17.83
C ARG A 76 -0.42 9.14 -19.31
N HIS A 77 0.56 8.35 -19.82
CA HIS A 77 0.67 8.07 -21.27
C HIS A 77 0.59 9.35 -22.12
N ASP A 78 1.34 10.39 -21.71
CA ASP A 78 1.40 11.70 -22.36
C ASP A 78 0.04 12.43 -22.48
N THR A 79 -0.93 12.02 -21.71
CA THR A 79 -2.25 12.68 -21.59
C THR A 79 -2.45 13.23 -20.19
N ASP A 80 -3.11 14.37 -20.10
CA ASP A 80 -3.49 14.98 -18.84
C ASP A 80 -4.65 14.20 -18.22
N GLU A 81 -4.51 13.91 -16.95
CA GLU A 81 -5.48 13.16 -16.15
C GLU A 81 -5.74 13.92 -14.86
N GLU A 82 -7.00 14.13 -14.53
CA GLU A 82 -7.40 14.77 -13.27
C GLU A 82 -8.23 13.81 -12.43
N VAL A 83 -7.85 13.68 -11.16
CA VAL A 83 -8.60 12.93 -10.16
C VAL A 83 -8.92 13.83 -8.97
N SER A 84 -10.17 13.84 -8.56
CA SER A 84 -10.61 14.57 -7.36
C SER A 84 -11.40 13.68 -6.41
N ILE A 85 -11.21 13.90 -5.12
CA ILE A 85 -11.92 13.22 -4.05
C ILE A 85 -12.49 14.27 -3.11
N GLY A 86 -13.80 14.31 -3.00
CA GLY A 86 -14.53 15.16 -2.07
C GLY A 86 -15.25 14.32 -1.02
N MET A 87 -15.27 14.80 0.21
CA MET A 87 -16.00 14.14 1.29
C MET A 87 -16.56 15.16 2.27
N GLN A 88 -17.79 14.95 2.70
CA GLN A 88 -18.48 15.71 3.73
C GLN A 88 -18.76 14.79 4.93
N ARG A 89 -18.65 15.30 6.16
CA ARG A 89 -18.98 14.52 7.37
C ARG A 89 -20.38 13.90 7.27
N GLY A 90 -20.49 12.62 7.59
CA GLY A 90 -21.76 11.89 7.53
C GLY A 90 -22.25 11.53 6.13
N LYS A 91 -21.54 11.89 5.07
CA LYS A 91 -21.89 11.53 3.70
C LYS A 91 -20.85 10.59 3.08
N ARG A 92 -21.27 9.87 2.03
CA ARG A 92 -20.39 9.04 1.21
C ARG A 92 -19.40 9.95 0.45
N LYS A 93 -18.14 9.52 0.40
CA LYS A 93 -17.12 10.19 -0.42
C LYS A 93 -17.44 10.07 -1.91
N THR A 94 -17.12 11.12 -2.64
CA THR A 94 -17.25 11.23 -4.09
C THR A 94 -15.87 11.20 -4.72
N VAL A 95 -15.64 10.29 -5.67
CA VAL A 95 -14.39 10.19 -6.43
C VAL A 95 -14.70 10.44 -7.90
N ARG A 96 -13.99 11.39 -8.51
CA ARG A 96 -14.18 11.77 -9.91
C ARG A 96 -12.88 11.65 -10.69
N ARG A 97 -13.02 11.27 -11.95
CA ARG A 97 -11.96 11.24 -12.95
C ARG A 97 -12.36 12.07 -14.15
N GLY A 98 -11.57 13.06 -14.54
CA GLY A 98 -11.93 13.98 -15.63
C GLY A 98 -13.32 14.58 -15.43
N GLY A 99 -13.69 14.98 -14.20
CA GLY A 99 -15.00 15.51 -13.83
C GLY A 99 -16.13 14.48 -13.69
N LYS A 100 -15.96 13.22 -14.13
CA LYS A 100 -16.99 12.16 -14.06
C LYS A 100 -16.84 11.33 -12.79
N GLU A 101 -17.95 11.16 -12.05
CA GLU A 101 -17.98 10.38 -10.82
C GLU A 101 -17.94 8.87 -11.11
N TYR A 102 -17.16 8.13 -10.31
CA TYR A 102 -17.13 6.67 -10.35
C TYR A 102 -18.39 6.06 -9.73
N LYS A 103 -19.00 5.12 -10.42
CA LYS A 103 -20.10 4.30 -9.86
C LYS A 103 -19.60 3.33 -8.79
N ARG A 104 -18.37 2.82 -8.92
CA ARG A 104 -17.72 1.89 -7.98
C ARG A 104 -16.26 2.28 -7.80
N LEU A 105 -15.81 2.40 -6.56
CA LEU A 105 -14.43 2.77 -6.24
C LEU A 105 -13.40 1.73 -6.74
N SER A 106 -13.80 0.46 -6.89
CA SER A 106 -12.93 -0.57 -7.46
C SER A 106 -12.47 -0.28 -8.90
N GLN A 107 -13.19 0.59 -9.64
CA GLN A 107 -12.79 1.03 -10.98
C GLN A 107 -11.57 1.98 -10.95
N HIS A 108 -11.32 2.60 -9.80
CA HIS A 108 -10.19 3.53 -9.60
C HIS A 108 -8.89 2.81 -9.24
N ILE A 109 -8.98 1.68 -8.55
CA ILE A 109 -7.79 0.93 -8.09
C ILE A 109 -6.94 0.48 -9.30
N GLY A 110 -5.64 0.73 -9.23
CA GLY A 110 -4.69 0.47 -10.34
C GLY A 110 -4.63 1.55 -11.42
N LEU A 111 -5.46 2.59 -11.35
CA LEU A 111 -5.38 3.73 -12.27
C LEU A 111 -4.10 4.54 -12.06
N LEU A 112 -3.76 4.79 -10.80
CA LEU A 112 -2.61 5.57 -10.36
C LEU A 112 -1.70 4.66 -9.51
N PRO A 113 -0.88 3.78 -10.11
CA PRO A 113 -0.04 2.88 -9.35
C PRO A 113 0.95 3.67 -8.49
N LEU A 114 0.99 3.30 -7.21
CA LEU A 114 1.76 4.00 -6.19
C LEU A 114 2.27 3.01 -5.15
N VAL A 115 3.49 3.24 -4.68
CA VAL A 115 4.08 2.51 -3.55
C VAL A 115 4.50 3.50 -2.49
N MET A 116 4.18 3.20 -1.24
CA MET A 116 4.59 3.98 -0.08
C MET A 116 5.42 3.11 0.85
N VAL A 117 6.58 3.62 1.24
CA VAL A 117 7.41 3.11 2.33
C VAL A 117 7.19 4.02 3.52
N SER A 118 6.81 3.47 4.67
CA SER A 118 6.51 4.27 5.85
C SER A 118 6.93 3.56 7.14
N PRO A 119 7.07 4.27 8.27
CA PRO A 119 7.32 3.65 9.57
C PRO A 119 6.27 2.60 9.98
N ALA A 120 5.02 2.73 9.50
CA ALA A 120 3.94 1.76 9.77
C ALA A 120 4.19 0.39 9.12
N ASP A 121 5.08 0.28 8.14
CA ASP A 121 5.44 -0.99 7.50
C ASP A 121 6.08 -2.00 8.46
N TRP A 122 6.50 -1.55 9.64
CA TRP A 122 6.92 -2.42 10.72
C TRP A 122 5.88 -3.49 11.07
N ASP A 123 4.59 -3.19 10.91
CA ASP A 123 3.50 -4.11 11.17
C ASP A 123 3.44 -5.28 10.17
N LEU A 124 4.07 -5.18 9.01
CA LEU A 124 4.23 -6.31 8.08
C LEU A 124 5.04 -7.45 8.74
N ILE A 125 6.01 -7.12 9.58
CA ILE A 125 6.84 -8.11 10.28
C ILE A 125 6.25 -8.45 11.65
N ARG A 126 5.91 -7.45 12.44
CA ARG A 126 5.50 -7.64 13.85
C ARG A 126 4.01 -7.87 14.02
N GLY A 127 3.20 -7.37 13.10
CA GLY A 127 1.74 -7.46 13.14
C GLY A 127 1.19 -8.86 12.83
N ALA A 128 -0.12 -8.95 12.83
CA ALA A 128 -0.85 -10.16 12.47
C ALA A 128 -0.81 -10.42 10.94
N GLY A 129 -1.20 -11.61 10.52
CA GLY A 129 -1.29 -11.97 9.10
C GLY A 129 -2.22 -11.08 8.26
N GLU A 130 -3.08 -10.30 8.90
CA GLU A 130 -3.95 -9.35 8.22
C GLU A 130 -3.17 -8.30 7.43
N GLU A 131 -2.08 -7.73 7.99
CA GLU A 131 -1.26 -6.73 7.30
C GLU A 131 -0.57 -7.33 6.06
N ARG A 132 -0.09 -8.56 6.17
CA ARG A 132 0.53 -9.26 5.02
C ARG A 132 -0.49 -9.65 3.95
N ARG A 133 -1.72 -10.04 4.34
CA ARG A 133 -2.82 -10.23 3.37
C ARG A 133 -3.18 -8.93 2.67
N ARG A 134 -3.29 -7.82 3.41
CA ARG A 134 -3.52 -6.48 2.83
C ARG A 134 -2.44 -6.10 1.82
N LEU A 135 -1.17 -6.42 2.11
CA LEU A 135 -0.06 -6.20 1.18
C LEU A 135 -0.26 -7.00 -0.11
N MET A 136 -0.52 -8.32 -0.01
CA MET A 136 -0.79 -9.17 -1.19
C MET A 136 -1.95 -8.62 -2.01
N ASP A 137 -3.08 -8.36 -1.35
CA ASP A 137 -4.29 -7.91 -2.02
C ASP A 137 -4.08 -6.54 -2.69
N MET A 138 -3.33 -5.64 -2.06
CA MET A 138 -3.00 -4.32 -2.61
C MET A 138 -2.11 -4.43 -3.85
N ILE A 139 -1.10 -5.30 -3.83
CA ILE A 139 -0.17 -5.46 -4.97
C ILE A 139 -0.90 -6.11 -6.13
N ILE A 140 -1.53 -7.25 -5.92
CA ILE A 140 -2.16 -8.03 -6.99
C ILE A 140 -3.33 -7.24 -7.61
N SER A 141 -4.16 -6.58 -6.79
CA SER A 141 -5.33 -5.83 -7.27
C SER A 141 -5.00 -4.62 -8.15
N GLN A 142 -3.78 -4.08 -8.08
CA GLN A 142 -3.38 -2.97 -8.96
C GLN A 142 -3.18 -3.43 -10.40
N GLY A 143 -2.77 -4.69 -10.62
CA GLY A 143 -2.55 -5.28 -11.94
C GLY A 143 -3.67 -6.22 -12.42
N ASP A 144 -4.42 -6.81 -11.49
CA ASP A 144 -5.44 -7.84 -11.76
C ASP A 144 -6.83 -7.41 -11.24
N LYS A 145 -7.68 -6.95 -12.15
CA LYS A 145 -9.06 -6.54 -11.83
C LYS A 145 -9.97 -7.72 -11.48
N GLU A 146 -9.70 -8.91 -12.01
CA GLU A 146 -10.47 -10.12 -11.70
C GLU A 146 -10.14 -10.58 -10.28
N TYR A 147 -8.88 -10.47 -9.88
CA TYR A 147 -8.48 -10.70 -8.48
C TYR A 147 -9.20 -9.77 -7.51
N LEU A 148 -9.22 -8.46 -7.80
CA LEU A 148 -9.94 -7.50 -6.96
C LEU A 148 -11.44 -7.83 -6.87
N ALA A 149 -12.06 -8.20 -7.98
CA ALA A 149 -13.47 -8.61 -7.99
C ALA A 149 -13.69 -9.89 -7.17
N ALA A 150 -12.80 -10.88 -7.29
CA ALA A 150 -12.85 -12.11 -6.52
C ALA A 150 -12.70 -11.88 -5.02
N VAL A 151 -11.74 -11.02 -4.58
CA VAL A 151 -11.55 -10.65 -3.16
C VAL A 151 -12.80 -9.98 -2.60
N ILE A 152 -13.39 -9.04 -3.33
CA ILE A 152 -14.61 -8.34 -2.89
C ILE A 152 -15.78 -9.33 -2.75
N ALA A 153 -15.97 -10.21 -3.74
CA ALA A 153 -17.05 -11.19 -3.72
C ALA A 153 -16.85 -12.24 -2.61
N TYR A 154 -15.62 -12.73 -2.44
CA TYR A 154 -15.26 -13.67 -1.38
C TYR A 154 -15.48 -13.07 0.02
N THR A 155 -15.03 -11.84 0.25
CA THR A 155 -15.24 -11.14 1.54
C THR A 155 -16.71 -11.04 1.88
N LYS A 156 -17.55 -10.65 0.90
CA LYS A 156 -18.99 -10.59 1.07
C LYS A 156 -19.60 -11.95 1.40
N ALA A 157 -19.14 -13.02 0.73
CA ALA A 157 -19.62 -14.38 1.00
C ALA A 157 -19.21 -14.85 2.42
N VAL A 158 -17.99 -14.52 2.88
CA VAL A 158 -17.57 -14.80 4.27
C VAL A 158 -18.46 -14.05 5.27
N GLU A 159 -18.77 -12.78 5.04
CA GLU A 159 -19.67 -11.99 5.90
C GLU A 159 -21.08 -12.61 5.94
N GLN A 160 -21.61 -13.05 4.79
CA GLN A 160 -22.90 -13.72 4.71
C GLN A 160 -22.89 -15.04 5.49
N ARG A 161 -21.86 -15.88 5.31
CA ARG A 161 -21.71 -17.13 6.06
C ARG A 161 -21.63 -16.89 7.58
N ASN A 162 -20.83 -15.90 7.98
CA ASN A 162 -20.72 -15.53 9.39
C ASN A 162 -22.06 -15.01 9.97
N ALA A 163 -22.86 -14.31 9.18
CA ALA A 163 -24.19 -13.86 9.60
C ALA A 163 -25.17 -15.05 9.77
N ILE A 164 -25.09 -16.09 8.90
CA ILE A 164 -25.86 -17.33 9.04
C ILE A 164 -25.47 -18.07 10.32
N ILE A 165 -24.15 -18.20 10.58
CA ILE A 165 -23.60 -18.84 11.79
C ILE A 165 -24.11 -18.10 13.06
N LYS A 166 -23.98 -16.78 13.11
CA LYS A 166 -24.40 -15.96 14.28
C LYS A 166 -25.91 -16.03 14.57
N LYS A 167 -26.73 -16.28 13.56
CA LYS A 167 -28.18 -16.43 13.70
C LYS A 167 -28.59 -17.87 14.00
N GLU A 168 -27.60 -18.77 14.12
CA GLU A 168 -27.80 -20.19 14.40
C GLU A 168 -28.70 -20.90 13.38
N PHE A 169 -28.80 -20.36 12.14
CA PHE A 169 -29.50 -21.03 11.08
C PHE A 169 -28.76 -22.29 10.67
N ARG A 170 -29.45 -23.45 10.66
CA ARG A 170 -28.88 -24.76 10.31
C ARG A 170 -29.42 -25.33 9.00
N ASP A 171 -30.05 -24.49 8.17
CA ASP A 171 -30.55 -24.92 6.86
C ASP A 171 -29.36 -25.23 5.91
N PRO A 172 -29.18 -26.48 5.49
CA PRO A 172 -28.06 -26.87 4.63
C PRO A 172 -28.02 -26.11 3.31
N LEU A 173 -29.16 -25.77 2.73
CA LEU A 173 -29.26 -25.08 1.43
C LEU A 173 -28.67 -23.66 1.47
N LEU A 174 -28.85 -22.95 2.59
CA LEU A 174 -28.26 -21.63 2.79
C LEU A 174 -26.73 -21.68 2.81
N TYR A 175 -26.16 -22.71 3.46
CA TYR A 175 -24.70 -22.92 3.49
C TYR A 175 -24.18 -23.32 2.11
N GLU A 176 -24.82 -24.26 1.45
CA GLU A 176 -24.38 -24.77 0.14
C GLU A 176 -24.20 -23.63 -0.85
N THR A 177 -25.18 -22.73 -0.97
CA THR A 177 -25.11 -21.60 -1.89
C THR A 177 -23.93 -20.66 -1.58
N VAL A 178 -23.76 -20.27 -0.31
CA VAL A 178 -22.71 -19.33 0.08
C VAL A 178 -21.34 -19.99 0.04
N GLU A 179 -21.22 -21.25 0.46
CA GLU A 179 -19.96 -21.99 0.47
C GLU A 179 -19.45 -22.28 -0.95
N HIS A 180 -20.33 -22.53 -1.93
CA HIS A 180 -19.94 -22.65 -3.34
C HIS A 180 -19.43 -21.32 -3.90
N GLN A 181 -20.06 -20.18 -3.56
CA GLN A 181 -19.52 -18.87 -3.94
C GLN A 181 -18.14 -18.62 -3.32
N MET A 182 -17.99 -18.97 -2.03
CA MET A 182 -16.69 -18.88 -1.36
C MET A 182 -15.65 -19.75 -2.06
N ALA A 183 -15.97 -20.99 -2.41
CA ALA A 183 -15.05 -21.92 -3.05
C ALA A 183 -14.58 -21.44 -4.42
N THR A 184 -15.50 -20.95 -5.25
CA THR A 184 -15.18 -20.41 -6.58
C THR A 184 -14.17 -19.29 -6.50
N HIS A 185 -14.44 -18.28 -5.65
CA HIS A 185 -13.55 -17.13 -5.51
C HIS A 185 -12.24 -17.48 -4.76
N ALA A 186 -12.30 -18.36 -3.75
CA ALA A 186 -11.12 -18.79 -3.01
C ALA A 186 -10.10 -19.52 -3.91
N THR A 187 -10.55 -20.36 -4.83
CA THR A 187 -9.69 -21.06 -5.79
C THR A 187 -8.93 -20.08 -6.66
N TYR A 188 -9.59 -19.04 -7.18
CA TYR A 188 -8.93 -18.02 -7.98
C TYR A 188 -7.94 -17.21 -7.16
N ILE A 189 -8.35 -16.73 -5.96
CA ILE A 189 -7.50 -15.94 -5.05
C ILE A 189 -6.24 -16.74 -4.68
N HIS A 190 -6.39 -18.00 -4.28
CA HIS A 190 -5.28 -18.87 -3.92
C HIS A 190 -4.28 -19.04 -5.06
N ALA A 191 -4.78 -19.36 -6.27
CA ALA A 191 -3.94 -19.52 -7.44
C ALA A 191 -3.20 -18.23 -7.82
N ALA A 192 -3.86 -17.08 -7.73
CA ALA A 192 -3.26 -15.78 -8.00
C ALA A 192 -2.17 -15.41 -6.97
N ARG A 193 -2.41 -15.64 -5.67
CA ARG A 193 -1.43 -15.41 -4.60
C ARG A 193 -0.21 -16.32 -4.73
N LYS A 194 -0.41 -17.57 -5.13
CA LYS A 194 0.69 -18.51 -5.37
C LYS A 194 1.58 -18.07 -6.52
N ARG A 195 0.99 -17.71 -7.67
CA ARG A 195 1.75 -17.14 -8.80
C ARG A 195 2.48 -15.85 -8.42
N TRP A 196 1.79 -15.00 -7.65
CA TRP A 196 2.39 -13.72 -7.23
C TRP A 196 3.62 -13.95 -6.34
N ILE A 197 3.57 -14.82 -5.34
CA ILE A 197 4.71 -15.04 -4.43
C ILE A 197 5.91 -15.63 -5.18
N GLU A 198 5.67 -16.56 -6.12
CA GLU A 198 6.70 -17.16 -6.96
C GLU A 198 7.43 -16.12 -7.83
N ALA A 199 6.71 -15.13 -8.35
CA ALA A 199 7.29 -14.04 -9.14
C ALA A 199 7.92 -12.93 -8.28
N PHE A 200 7.32 -12.66 -7.11
CA PHE A 200 7.70 -11.55 -6.25
C PHE A 200 8.95 -11.83 -5.39
N GLU A 201 9.09 -13.05 -4.86
CA GLU A 201 10.20 -13.41 -3.96
C GLU A 201 11.60 -13.14 -4.57
N PRO A 202 11.90 -13.50 -5.83
CA PRO A 202 13.20 -13.19 -6.43
C PRO A 202 13.50 -11.69 -6.53
N ILE A 203 12.48 -10.88 -6.83
CA ILE A 203 12.61 -9.42 -6.88
C ILE A 203 12.92 -8.88 -5.47
N PHE A 204 12.19 -9.37 -4.47
CA PHE A 204 12.39 -8.99 -3.07
C PHE A 204 13.81 -9.35 -2.59
N MET A 205 14.29 -10.56 -2.86
CA MET A 205 15.65 -10.99 -2.47
C MET A 205 16.73 -10.09 -3.09
N ARG A 206 16.57 -9.71 -4.36
CA ARG A 206 17.50 -8.78 -5.03
C ARG A 206 17.57 -7.42 -4.33
N TYR A 207 16.44 -6.82 -3.96
CA TYR A 207 16.42 -5.54 -3.25
C TYR A 207 16.94 -5.66 -1.82
N TYR A 208 16.66 -6.77 -1.13
CA TYR A 208 17.18 -7.00 0.20
C TYR A 208 18.73 -7.07 0.19
N ASN A 209 19.30 -7.87 -0.72
CA ASN A 209 20.74 -7.99 -0.85
C ASN A 209 21.41 -6.68 -1.28
N ALA A 210 20.75 -5.87 -2.14
CA ALA A 210 21.27 -4.56 -2.52
C ALA A 210 21.39 -3.59 -1.33
N ILE A 211 20.55 -3.72 -0.29
CA ILE A 211 20.54 -2.83 0.88
C ILE A 211 21.36 -3.43 2.02
N ALA A 212 21.22 -4.73 2.30
CA ALA A 212 21.86 -5.41 3.43
C ALA A 212 23.30 -5.84 3.16
N GLY A 213 23.70 -5.94 1.87
CA GLY A 213 24.89 -6.63 1.44
C GLY A 213 24.71 -8.15 1.39
N ASP A 214 25.70 -8.84 0.81
CA ASP A 214 25.70 -10.30 0.72
C ASP A 214 25.94 -10.93 2.08
N GLY A 215 25.18 -11.98 2.42
CA GLY A 215 25.39 -12.79 3.63
C GLY A 215 24.12 -13.13 4.40
N GLU A 216 23.01 -12.46 4.14
CA GLU A 216 21.72 -12.76 4.77
C GLU A 216 20.77 -13.39 3.74
N CYS A 217 20.27 -14.59 4.02
CA CYS A 217 19.28 -15.25 3.19
C CYS A 217 17.87 -14.90 3.70
N VAL A 218 17.06 -14.25 2.86
CA VAL A 218 15.66 -13.95 3.18
C VAL A 218 14.72 -14.73 2.29
N ARG A 219 13.58 -15.14 2.83
CA ARG A 219 12.57 -15.91 2.11
C ARG A 219 11.15 -15.49 2.50
N MET A 220 10.20 -15.82 1.63
CA MET A 220 8.78 -15.60 1.83
C MET A 220 8.01 -16.91 1.59
N LEU A 221 7.38 -17.46 2.63
CA LEU A 221 6.66 -18.72 2.52
C LEU A 221 5.15 -18.48 2.61
N TYR A 222 4.44 -18.73 1.52
CA TYR A 222 2.97 -18.60 1.47
C TYR A 222 2.30 -19.75 2.20
N LYS A 223 1.50 -19.42 3.20
CA LYS A 223 0.71 -20.33 4.03
C LYS A 223 -0.77 -20.18 3.71
N SER A 224 -1.41 -21.24 3.23
CA SER A 224 -2.84 -21.27 2.96
C SER A 224 -3.42 -22.65 3.30
N HIS A 225 -4.65 -22.66 3.79
CA HIS A 225 -5.38 -23.91 3.97
C HIS A 225 -5.60 -24.65 2.63
N LEU A 226 -5.73 -23.89 1.53
CA LEU A 226 -5.95 -24.45 0.20
C LEU A 226 -4.70 -25.13 -0.40
N ASN A 227 -3.56 -25.10 0.28
CA ASN A 227 -2.41 -25.95 -0.05
C ASN A 227 -2.67 -27.44 0.25
N GLU A 228 -3.63 -27.75 1.14
CA GLU A 228 -3.88 -29.09 1.70
C GLU A 228 -5.31 -29.60 1.40
N GLY A 229 -6.03 -29.01 0.47
CA GLY A 229 -7.39 -29.43 0.11
C GLY A 229 -8.24 -28.31 -0.47
N SER A 230 -9.42 -28.63 -0.92
CA SER A 230 -10.37 -27.69 -1.49
C SER A 230 -11.05 -26.84 -0.41
N MET A 231 -11.56 -25.68 -0.80
CA MET A 231 -12.30 -24.80 0.12
C MET A 231 -13.54 -25.48 0.71
N LEU A 232 -14.28 -26.27 -0.10
CA LEU A 232 -15.48 -26.98 0.37
C LEU A 232 -15.14 -28.08 1.39
N GLU A 233 -14.06 -28.84 1.18
CA GLU A 233 -13.59 -29.83 2.16
C GLU A 233 -13.27 -29.18 3.50
N HIS A 234 -12.53 -28.05 3.48
CA HIS A 234 -12.22 -27.31 4.70
C HIS A 234 -13.45 -26.75 5.42
N LEU A 235 -14.43 -26.20 4.67
CA LEU A 235 -15.65 -25.67 5.26
C LEU A 235 -16.51 -26.79 5.87
N ASN A 236 -16.63 -27.93 5.19
CA ASN A 236 -17.36 -29.09 5.71
C ASN A 236 -16.71 -29.65 6.98
N ALA A 237 -15.38 -29.80 6.97
CA ALA A 237 -14.64 -30.34 8.12
C ALA A 237 -14.68 -29.42 9.35
N THR A 238 -14.90 -28.12 9.18
CA THR A 238 -14.89 -27.15 10.30
C THR A 238 -16.25 -26.58 10.65
N ARG A 239 -17.34 -27.02 10.01
CA ARG A 239 -18.68 -26.45 10.17
C ARG A 239 -19.13 -26.39 11.63
N GLU A 240 -19.04 -27.48 12.37
CA GLU A 240 -19.44 -27.53 13.79
C GLU A 240 -18.55 -26.61 14.65
N ARG A 241 -17.26 -26.58 14.38
CA ARG A 241 -16.32 -25.68 15.06
C ARG A 241 -16.65 -24.22 14.80
N ASP A 242 -16.97 -23.86 13.55
CA ASP A 242 -17.34 -22.50 13.15
C ASP A 242 -18.62 -22.05 13.86
N PHE A 243 -19.58 -22.96 14.08
CA PHE A 243 -20.78 -22.69 14.91
C PHE A 243 -20.43 -22.36 16.35
N ILE A 244 -19.53 -23.15 16.97
CA ILE A 244 -19.13 -22.94 18.37
C ILE A 244 -18.40 -21.59 18.52
N ILE A 245 -17.51 -21.27 17.56
CA ILE A 245 -16.67 -20.06 17.60
C ILE A 245 -17.45 -18.82 17.12
N GLY A 246 -18.50 -18.98 16.31
CA GLY A 246 -19.33 -17.89 15.79
C GLY A 246 -18.83 -17.25 14.49
N TYR A 247 -17.82 -17.83 13.83
CA TYR A 247 -17.30 -17.32 12.55
C TYR A 247 -16.52 -18.39 11.76
N THR A 248 -16.30 -18.13 10.49
CA THR A 248 -15.54 -18.98 9.57
C THR A 248 -14.06 -19.02 9.93
N THR A 249 -13.52 -20.20 10.22
CA THR A 249 -12.14 -20.39 10.69
C THR A 249 -11.16 -20.81 9.61
N ARG A 250 -11.63 -21.27 8.44
CA ARG A 250 -10.82 -21.75 7.33
C ARG A 250 -11.08 -20.98 6.04
N GLY A 251 -10.08 -20.86 5.18
CA GLY A 251 -10.16 -20.25 3.85
C GLY A 251 -9.13 -19.16 3.63
N VAL A 252 -9.14 -18.55 2.44
CA VAL A 252 -8.11 -17.57 2.00
C VAL A 252 -8.07 -16.26 2.81
N HIS A 253 -9.11 -15.94 3.56
CA HIS A 253 -9.11 -14.83 4.54
C HIS A 253 -8.25 -15.13 5.79
N ARG A 254 -7.71 -16.34 5.89
CA ARG A 254 -6.76 -16.80 6.93
C ARG A 254 -5.37 -17.06 6.41
N ASP A 255 -5.13 -16.86 5.12
CA ASP A 255 -3.80 -17.00 4.53
C ASP A 255 -2.79 -16.08 5.22
N ASP A 256 -1.53 -16.46 5.13
CA ASP A 256 -0.41 -15.66 5.63
C ASP A 256 0.83 -15.84 4.75
N ILE A 257 1.78 -14.92 4.91
CA ILE A 257 3.14 -15.05 4.40
C ILE A 257 4.06 -15.12 5.61
N GLU A 258 4.76 -16.21 5.77
CA GLU A 258 5.84 -16.29 6.75
C GLU A 258 7.08 -15.63 6.17
N LEU A 259 7.56 -14.60 6.85
CA LEU A 259 8.74 -13.84 6.48
C LEU A 259 9.94 -14.42 7.23
N LEU A 260 10.96 -14.89 6.49
CA LEU A 260 12.08 -15.63 7.03
C LEU A 260 13.40 -14.89 6.83
N LEU A 261 14.30 -15.04 7.82
CA LEU A 261 15.72 -14.75 7.75
C LEU A 261 16.47 -16.07 8.00
N GLY A 262 17.14 -16.61 6.96
CA GLY A 262 17.55 -18.00 6.96
C GLY A 262 16.36 -18.95 7.12
N GLU A 263 16.41 -19.82 8.10
CA GLU A 263 15.34 -20.75 8.45
C GLU A 263 14.43 -20.23 9.58
N HIS A 264 14.69 -19.02 10.07
CA HIS A 264 14.00 -18.48 11.24
C HIS A 264 13.02 -17.37 10.87
N SER A 265 11.93 -17.26 11.63
CA SER A 265 10.96 -16.18 11.44
C SER A 265 11.61 -14.83 11.71
N MET A 266 11.57 -13.91 10.73
CA MET A 266 12.04 -12.53 10.86
C MET A 266 11.43 -11.82 12.08
N ARG A 267 10.18 -12.11 12.41
CA ARG A 267 9.49 -11.57 13.59
C ARG A 267 10.20 -11.90 14.90
N LYS A 268 10.81 -13.09 15.01
CA LYS A 268 11.43 -13.61 16.25
C LYS A 268 12.92 -13.25 16.35
N THR A 269 13.64 -13.28 15.23
CA THR A 269 15.10 -13.21 15.23
C THR A 269 15.65 -11.92 14.63
N GLY A 270 14.87 -11.20 13.82
CA GLY A 270 15.33 -10.01 13.15
C GLY A 270 15.64 -8.85 14.11
N SER A 271 16.82 -8.25 13.98
CA SER A 271 17.17 -6.98 14.61
C SER A 271 16.29 -5.83 14.06
N GLN A 272 16.27 -4.69 14.74
CA GLN A 272 15.49 -3.53 14.25
C GLN A 272 15.95 -3.08 12.86
N GLY A 273 17.26 -3.01 12.62
CA GLY A 273 17.82 -2.64 11.32
C GLY A 273 17.47 -3.65 10.22
N GLN A 274 17.61 -4.97 10.52
CA GLN A 274 17.21 -6.03 9.58
C GLN A 274 15.72 -5.97 9.23
N CYS A 275 14.85 -5.81 10.23
CA CYS A 275 13.40 -5.68 9.99
C CYS A 275 13.08 -4.45 9.11
N LYS A 276 13.76 -3.32 9.33
CA LYS A 276 13.56 -2.12 8.53
C LYS A 276 14.06 -2.30 7.11
N THR A 277 15.26 -2.87 6.93
CA THR A 277 15.76 -3.26 5.60
C THR A 277 14.79 -4.19 4.88
N TYR A 278 14.24 -5.17 5.60
CA TYR A 278 13.28 -6.13 5.05
C TYR A 278 12.02 -5.43 4.55
N THR A 279 11.44 -4.50 5.32
CA THR A 279 10.24 -3.76 4.92
C THR A 279 10.49 -2.81 3.74
N ILE A 280 11.63 -2.12 3.72
CA ILE A 280 12.03 -1.27 2.58
C ILE A 280 12.20 -2.11 1.32
N ALA A 281 12.92 -3.23 1.42
CA ALA A 281 13.12 -4.15 0.29
C ALA A 281 11.80 -4.72 -0.25
N LEU A 282 10.84 -5.08 0.63
CA LEU A 282 9.49 -5.48 0.23
C LEU A 282 8.77 -4.40 -0.58
N ARG A 283 8.89 -3.13 -0.17
CA ARG A 283 8.24 -2.02 -0.86
C ARG A 283 8.92 -1.68 -2.19
N LEU A 284 10.25 -1.75 -2.26
CA LEU A 284 10.98 -1.57 -3.52
C LEU A 284 10.70 -2.73 -4.49
N ALA A 285 10.58 -3.96 -3.98
CA ALA A 285 10.12 -5.10 -4.77
C ALA A 285 8.67 -4.91 -5.28
N GLN A 286 7.79 -4.37 -4.45
CA GLN A 286 6.43 -3.99 -4.86
C GLN A 286 6.46 -3.00 -6.02
N PHE A 287 7.34 -1.99 -5.97
CA PHE A 287 7.48 -1.00 -7.03
C PHE A 287 7.90 -1.66 -8.36
N GLU A 288 8.95 -2.48 -8.33
CA GLU A 288 9.45 -3.18 -9.52
C GLU A 288 8.39 -4.14 -10.08
N PHE A 289 7.77 -4.95 -9.22
CA PHE A 289 6.71 -5.87 -9.62
C PHE A 289 5.54 -5.14 -10.32
N LEU A 290 5.08 -4.03 -9.75
CA LEU A 290 4.03 -3.22 -10.36
C LEU A 290 4.47 -2.62 -11.70
N LYS A 291 5.72 -2.15 -11.80
CA LYS A 291 6.27 -1.61 -13.04
C LYS A 291 6.33 -2.66 -14.15
N GLU A 292 6.70 -3.89 -13.82
CA GLU A 292 6.75 -5.01 -14.77
C GLU A 292 5.36 -5.49 -15.22
N HIS A 293 4.37 -5.42 -14.31
CA HIS A 293 3.03 -5.99 -14.53
C HIS A 293 1.95 -4.94 -14.86
N THR A 294 2.30 -3.66 -14.83
CA THR A 294 1.41 -2.58 -15.26
C THR A 294 2.10 -1.77 -16.37
N ALA A 295 1.33 -1.16 -17.24
CA ALA A 295 1.89 -0.32 -18.31
C ALA A 295 2.42 1.04 -17.80
N LEU A 296 2.58 1.22 -16.48
CA LEU A 296 2.91 2.49 -15.85
C LEU A 296 4.01 2.32 -14.81
N THR A 297 4.97 3.23 -14.80
CA THR A 297 5.90 3.35 -13.68
C THR A 297 5.15 3.94 -12.48
N PRO A 298 5.13 3.25 -11.31
CA PRO A 298 4.47 3.76 -10.11
C PRO A 298 5.11 5.06 -9.59
N ILE A 299 4.37 5.82 -8.79
CA ILE A 299 4.94 6.88 -7.95
C ILE A 299 5.49 6.22 -6.68
N LEU A 300 6.68 6.65 -6.23
CA LEU A 300 7.30 6.17 -5.00
C LEU A 300 7.24 7.24 -3.91
N LEU A 301 6.62 6.91 -2.79
CA LEU A 301 6.56 7.73 -1.58
C LEU A 301 7.47 7.12 -0.51
N LEU A 302 8.39 7.90 0.02
CA LEU A 302 9.36 7.49 1.04
C LEU A 302 9.20 8.38 2.28
N ASP A 303 8.56 7.85 3.33
CA ASP A 303 8.24 8.59 4.55
C ASP A 303 9.19 8.22 5.68
N ASP A 304 10.06 9.14 6.08
CA ASP A 304 11.02 9.02 7.20
C ASP A 304 11.81 7.68 7.18
N ILE A 305 12.29 7.28 5.98
CA ILE A 305 12.87 5.94 5.79
C ILE A 305 14.26 5.77 6.40
N PHE A 306 15.01 6.86 6.66
CA PHE A 306 16.39 6.81 7.12
C PHE A 306 16.54 6.69 8.63
N ASP A 307 15.47 6.92 9.41
CA ASP A 307 15.49 6.79 10.86
C ASP A 307 15.90 5.36 11.29
N LYS A 308 16.76 5.25 12.31
CA LYS A 308 17.24 3.97 12.91
C LYS A 308 17.97 3.02 11.95
N LEU A 309 18.53 3.51 10.87
CA LEU A 309 19.45 2.78 10.00
C LEU A 309 20.90 3.25 10.26
N ASP A 310 21.85 2.32 10.07
CA ASP A 310 23.27 2.66 10.01
C ASP A 310 23.62 3.37 8.70
N ALA A 311 24.77 4.07 8.70
CA ALA A 311 25.18 4.90 7.55
C ALA A 311 25.33 4.08 6.24
N SER A 312 25.80 2.81 6.34
CA SER A 312 26.00 1.99 5.14
C SER A 312 24.67 1.63 4.48
N ARG A 313 23.65 1.29 5.26
CA ARG A 313 22.30 1.02 4.74
C ARG A 313 21.62 2.27 4.19
N VAL A 314 21.82 3.43 4.84
CA VAL A 314 21.33 4.71 4.30
C VAL A 314 21.95 4.97 2.93
N GLU A 315 23.26 4.78 2.79
CA GLU A 315 23.95 4.97 1.51
C GLU A 315 23.44 4.01 0.42
N SER A 316 23.30 2.72 0.75
CA SER A 316 22.74 1.73 -0.18
C SER A 316 21.31 2.06 -0.62
N ILE A 317 20.46 2.54 0.29
CA ILE A 317 19.09 2.96 -0.05
C ILE A 317 19.12 4.18 -0.97
N ILE A 318 19.96 5.19 -0.68
CA ILE A 318 20.12 6.37 -1.53
C ILE A 318 20.57 5.96 -2.93
N GLU A 319 21.54 5.06 -3.03
CA GLU A 319 22.02 4.53 -4.31
C GLU A 319 20.89 3.85 -5.08
N VAL A 320 20.17 2.93 -4.44
CA VAL A 320 19.06 2.20 -5.07
C VAL A 320 17.97 3.16 -5.55
N VAL A 321 17.49 4.10 -4.72
CA VAL A 321 16.38 4.98 -5.10
C VAL A 321 16.78 6.09 -6.08
N SER A 322 18.07 6.36 -6.21
CA SER A 322 18.61 7.32 -7.19
C SER A 322 18.68 6.77 -8.61
N ASP A 323 18.46 5.46 -8.80
CA ASP A 323 18.44 4.81 -10.11
C ASP A 323 17.32 5.37 -10.99
N GLU A 324 17.59 5.56 -12.27
CA GLU A 324 16.62 6.10 -13.25
C GLU A 324 15.37 5.24 -13.44
N ARG A 325 15.42 3.97 -13.04
CA ARG A 325 14.25 3.05 -13.06
C ARG A 325 13.09 3.55 -12.20
N PHE A 326 13.39 4.27 -11.11
CA PHE A 326 12.38 4.93 -10.31
C PHE A 326 11.92 6.21 -11.00
N GLY A 327 10.64 6.31 -11.31
CA GLY A 327 10.07 7.46 -12.00
C GLY A 327 10.03 8.70 -11.10
N GLN A 328 8.83 9.11 -10.66
CA GLN A 328 8.67 10.23 -9.72
C GLN A 328 8.72 9.74 -8.28
N ILE A 329 9.54 10.41 -7.47
CA ILE A 329 9.79 10.07 -6.07
C ILE A 329 9.41 11.26 -5.19
N PHE A 330 8.77 10.98 -4.05
CA PHE A 330 8.52 11.92 -2.96
C PHE A 330 9.20 11.39 -1.71
N ILE A 331 9.99 12.24 -1.05
CA ILE A 331 10.79 11.84 0.11
C ILE A 331 10.55 12.83 1.24
N THR A 332 10.28 12.34 2.44
CA THR A 332 10.25 13.14 3.65
C THR A 332 11.45 12.82 4.53
N ASP A 333 12.06 13.82 5.13
CA ASP A 333 13.08 13.68 6.16
C ASP A 333 13.09 14.91 7.09
N THR A 334 13.63 14.74 8.27
CA THR A 334 14.00 15.82 9.18
C THR A 334 15.43 16.30 8.92
N ASN A 335 16.28 15.44 8.37
CA ASN A 335 17.68 15.71 8.07
C ASN A 335 17.85 16.13 6.61
N ARG A 336 18.19 17.41 6.43
CA ARG A 336 18.42 18.00 5.12
C ARG A 336 19.59 17.33 4.36
N THR A 337 20.62 16.87 5.08
CA THR A 337 21.82 16.27 4.45
C THR A 337 21.49 15.06 3.60
N HIS A 338 20.59 14.18 4.05
CA HIS A 338 20.15 13.02 3.27
C HIS A 338 19.45 13.45 1.98
N LEU A 339 18.56 14.46 2.07
CA LEU A 339 17.82 14.96 0.92
C LEU A 339 18.75 15.64 -0.11
N ASP A 340 19.71 16.45 0.37
CA ASP A 340 20.70 17.09 -0.49
C ASP A 340 21.61 16.08 -1.20
N GLU A 341 21.90 14.93 -0.57
CA GLU A 341 22.68 13.86 -1.16
C GLU A 341 21.90 13.14 -2.26
N ILE A 342 20.62 12.83 -2.03
CA ILE A 342 19.74 12.24 -3.06
C ILE A 342 19.63 13.17 -4.25
N VAL A 343 19.37 14.45 -4.02
CA VAL A 343 19.27 15.46 -5.09
C VAL A 343 20.56 15.55 -5.91
N ARG A 344 21.74 15.40 -5.28
CA ARG A 344 23.03 15.41 -5.99
C ARG A 344 23.27 14.17 -6.84
N ARG A 345 22.78 12.98 -6.40
CA ARG A 345 22.97 11.71 -7.11
C ARG A 345 21.96 11.51 -8.23
N VAL A 346 20.76 12.05 -8.09
CA VAL A 346 19.73 11.92 -9.13
C VAL A 346 20.03 12.90 -10.26
N SER A 347 20.26 12.36 -11.46
CA SER A 347 20.30 13.15 -12.68
C SER A 347 18.89 13.59 -13.05
N GLY A 348 18.55 14.85 -12.83
CA GLY A 348 17.24 15.38 -13.24
C GLY A 348 16.66 16.42 -12.33
N ASP A 349 15.41 16.77 -12.62
CA ASP A 349 14.71 17.85 -11.93
C ASP A 349 14.32 17.47 -10.50
N PHE A 350 14.47 18.41 -9.60
CA PHE A 350 14.01 18.30 -8.21
C PHE A 350 13.18 19.50 -7.77
N ALA A 351 12.38 19.31 -6.72
CA ALA A 351 11.74 20.37 -5.95
C ALA A 351 11.87 20.06 -4.45
N MET A 352 12.19 21.07 -3.66
CA MET A 352 12.31 20.96 -2.21
C MET A 352 11.30 21.88 -1.54
N PHE A 353 10.52 21.34 -0.64
CA PHE A 353 9.45 22.03 0.09
C PHE A 353 9.74 22.03 1.59
N GLY A 354 9.57 23.18 2.25
CA GLY A 354 9.51 23.30 3.69
C GLY A 354 8.09 23.05 4.19
N VAL A 355 7.95 22.26 5.24
CA VAL A 355 6.65 21.97 5.86
C VAL A 355 6.67 22.40 7.32
N GLU A 356 5.80 23.34 7.68
CA GLU A 356 5.66 23.86 9.03
C GLU A 356 4.18 24.05 9.38
N ASN A 357 3.72 23.39 10.44
CA ASN A 357 2.34 23.46 10.95
C ASN A 357 1.24 23.29 9.88
N GLY A 358 1.45 22.35 8.94
CA GLY A 358 0.50 22.09 7.84
C GLY A 358 0.61 23.07 6.67
N VAL A 359 1.48 24.07 6.76
CA VAL A 359 1.78 24.99 5.66
C VAL A 359 2.99 24.46 4.89
N CYS A 360 2.88 24.40 3.56
CA CYS A 360 3.95 23.93 2.69
C CYS A 360 4.41 25.04 1.76
N SER A 361 5.72 25.32 1.73
CA SER A 361 6.34 26.35 0.90
C SER A 361 7.47 25.79 0.06
N LEU A 362 7.60 26.22 -1.19
CA LEU A 362 8.73 25.87 -2.04
C LEU A 362 10.00 26.57 -1.51
N ILE A 363 11.04 25.77 -1.19
CA ILE A 363 12.37 26.28 -0.76
C ILE A 363 13.30 26.42 -1.96
N ASN A 364 13.38 25.37 -2.78
CA ASN A 364 14.32 25.31 -3.91
C ASN A 364 13.76 24.41 -5.02
N ARG A 365 14.16 24.68 -6.26
CA ARG A 365 13.81 23.88 -7.44
C ARG A 365 14.96 23.93 -8.43
N SER A 366 15.22 22.82 -9.13
CA SER A 366 16.12 22.86 -10.28
C SER A 366 15.60 23.89 -11.30
N ASN A 367 16.50 24.76 -11.75
CA ASN A 367 16.17 25.66 -12.86
C ASN A 367 15.93 24.81 -14.11
N GLN A 368 14.77 24.98 -14.71
CA GLN A 368 14.46 24.46 -16.03
C GLN A 368 15.27 25.16 -17.10
#